data_7b8b4908a34581aadda8bb6706b7056a
#
_entry.id   7b8b4908a34581aadda8bb6706b7056a
#
_cell.length_a   1.000
_cell.length_b   1.000
_cell.length_c   1.000
_cell.angle_alpha   90.00
_cell.angle_beta   90.00
_cell.angle_gamma   90.00
#
_symmetry.space_group_name_H-M   'P 1'
#
loop_
_entity.id
_entity.type
_entity.pdbx_description
1 polymer ?
#
loop_
_entity_poly.entity_id
_entity_poly.type
_entity_poly.pdbx_seq_one_letter_code
_entity_poly.pdbx_strand_id
1 'polypeptide(L)'
;RRHVTVMDLLTTEKENQRRIRKLEQAFGPKGMALSLNGRILMGEGKLMKRGRKKWQQRAFFLFNDIIMYCGVIMNKRLYKKQKVIALEDIKVKDMEDSEDTKHQWMICTPRKSFFVSASCNEEKQAWMENIRKCQCSLLQGSNIKPGSSFAISWIPDQATTICMRCWVKFTATNRRHHCRKCGFVVCNQCSKERELIENIHPTKEVRICKVCNEKVDDAENNQESNRHRGDSSGMHSSEDDDGEEEPLQVSSNWPGANNCTWS
;
A
#
# COMPACT_ATOMS: atom_id res chain seq x y z
N ARG A 1 -34.45 -3.38 -18.41
CA ARG A 1 -34.11 -4.00 -17.11
C ARG A 1 -34.16 -5.50 -17.33
N ARG A 2 -32.98 -6.20 -17.34
CA ARG A 2 -32.97 -7.67 -17.32
C ARG A 2 -33.46 -8.13 -15.94
N HIS A 3 -34.49 -8.96 -15.90
CA HIS A 3 -34.85 -9.69 -14.69
C HIS A 3 -33.73 -10.66 -14.38
N VAL A 4 -32.95 -10.38 -13.34
CA VAL A 4 -31.95 -11.30 -12.80
C VAL A 4 -32.68 -12.39 -12.04
N THR A 5 -32.61 -13.61 -12.50
CA THR A 5 -33.24 -14.76 -11.85
C THR A 5 -32.42 -15.27 -10.68
N VAL A 6 -33.02 -15.99 -9.74
CA VAL A 6 -32.30 -16.64 -8.63
C VAL A 6 -31.18 -17.59 -9.14
N MET A 7 -31.42 -18.23 -10.28
CA MET A 7 -30.42 -19.09 -10.95
C MET A 7 -29.24 -18.29 -11.45
N ASP A 8 -29.44 -17.09 -11.99
CA ASP A 8 -28.34 -16.21 -12.46
C ASP A 8 -27.46 -15.74 -11.29
N LEU A 9 -28.08 -15.41 -10.15
CA LEU A 9 -27.37 -15.04 -8.92
C LEU A 9 -26.52 -16.18 -8.37
N LEU A 10 -27.06 -17.39 -8.28
CA LEU A 10 -26.34 -18.59 -7.82
C LEU A 10 -25.18 -18.95 -8.74
N THR A 11 -25.35 -18.81 -10.06
CA THR A 11 -24.30 -19.07 -11.04
C THR A 11 -23.17 -18.04 -10.88
N THR A 12 -23.48 -16.78 -10.69
CA THR A 12 -22.53 -15.69 -10.48
C THR A 12 -21.74 -15.90 -9.17
N GLU A 13 -22.40 -16.32 -8.10
CA GLU A 13 -21.74 -16.59 -6.82
C GLU A 13 -20.79 -17.78 -6.91
N LYS A 14 -21.22 -18.89 -7.53
CA LYS A 14 -20.35 -20.05 -7.77
C LYS A 14 -19.12 -19.70 -8.61
N GLU A 15 -19.27 -18.91 -9.66
CA GLU A 15 -18.15 -18.47 -10.49
C GLU A 15 -17.20 -17.56 -9.72
N ASN A 16 -17.72 -16.63 -8.92
CA ASN A 16 -16.93 -15.79 -8.04
C ASN A 16 -16.10 -16.62 -7.05
N GLN A 17 -16.72 -17.58 -6.37
CA GLN A 17 -16.03 -18.48 -5.45
C GLN A 17 -14.97 -19.32 -6.17
N ARG A 18 -15.22 -19.77 -7.40
CA ARG A 18 -14.24 -20.47 -8.22
C ARG A 18 -13.01 -19.59 -8.54
N ARG A 19 -13.23 -18.33 -8.89
CA ARG A 19 -12.14 -17.36 -9.14
C ARG A 19 -11.31 -17.11 -7.89
N ILE A 20 -11.94 -16.90 -6.73
CA ILE A 20 -11.26 -16.69 -5.46
C ILE A 20 -10.42 -17.92 -5.08
N ARG A 21 -10.97 -19.14 -5.20
CA ARG A 21 -10.21 -20.37 -4.93
C ARG A 21 -9.00 -20.56 -5.85
N LYS A 22 -9.12 -20.21 -7.13
CA LYS A 22 -7.97 -20.21 -8.05
C LYS A 22 -6.88 -19.25 -7.59
N LEU A 23 -7.28 -18.08 -7.12
CA LEU A 23 -6.36 -17.09 -6.60
C LEU A 23 -5.66 -17.60 -5.32
N GLU A 24 -6.39 -18.19 -4.38
CA GLU A 24 -5.82 -18.84 -3.18
C GLU A 24 -4.77 -19.88 -3.54
N GLN A 25 -5.09 -20.76 -4.49
CA GLN A 25 -4.17 -21.80 -4.96
C GLN A 25 -2.87 -21.23 -5.52
N ALA A 26 -2.94 -20.05 -6.16
CA ALA A 26 -1.77 -19.36 -6.71
C ALA A 26 -0.81 -18.82 -5.64
N PHE A 27 -1.23 -18.70 -4.38
CA PHE A 27 -0.36 -18.33 -3.24
C PHE A 27 0.24 -19.55 -2.54
N GLY A 28 -0.31 -20.74 -2.79
CA GLY A 28 0.10 -21.98 -2.11
C GLY A 28 -0.27 -21.99 -0.61
N PRO A 29 0.27 -22.94 0.18
CA PRO A 29 -0.17 -23.20 1.55
C PRO A 29 0.15 -22.09 2.56
N LYS A 30 1.02 -21.13 2.21
CA LYS A 30 1.35 -19.96 3.04
C LYS A 30 0.51 -18.73 2.72
N GLY A 31 -0.41 -18.82 1.76
CA GLY A 31 -1.34 -17.73 1.41
C GLY A 31 -2.41 -17.54 2.48
N MET A 32 -2.89 -16.30 2.61
CA MET A 32 -4.07 -16.02 3.42
C MET A 32 -5.32 -16.59 2.74
N ALA A 33 -6.24 -17.10 3.54
CA ALA A 33 -7.58 -17.46 3.07
C ALA A 33 -8.32 -16.20 2.57
N LEU A 34 -8.83 -16.27 1.36
CA LEU A 34 -9.57 -15.19 0.70
C LEU A 34 -11.05 -15.51 0.58
N SER A 35 -11.41 -16.79 0.57
CA SER A 35 -12.79 -17.28 0.48
C SER A 35 -13.53 -17.01 1.79
N LEU A 36 -14.22 -15.88 1.87
CA LEU A 36 -15.12 -15.53 2.96
C LEU A 36 -16.55 -15.41 2.42
N ASN A 37 -17.52 -15.66 3.29
CA ASN A 37 -18.93 -15.50 2.94
C ASN A 37 -19.23 -14.03 2.57
N GLY A 38 -19.85 -13.80 1.43
CA GLY A 38 -20.17 -12.46 0.92
C GLY A 38 -18.99 -11.71 0.28
N ARG A 39 -17.77 -12.28 0.25
CA ARG A 39 -16.63 -11.65 -0.44
C ARG A 39 -16.74 -11.86 -1.95
N ILE A 40 -16.59 -10.76 -2.68
CA ILE A 40 -16.69 -10.71 -4.14
C ILE A 40 -15.40 -10.15 -4.71
N LEU A 41 -14.79 -10.87 -5.66
CA LEU A 41 -13.65 -10.37 -6.45
C LEU A 41 -14.20 -9.41 -7.53
N MET A 42 -14.00 -8.13 -7.33
CA MET A 42 -14.49 -7.04 -8.18
C MET A 42 -13.60 -6.81 -9.39
N GLY A 43 -12.28 -6.97 -9.24
CA GLY A 43 -11.35 -6.77 -10.34
C GLY A 43 -9.93 -7.21 -9.99
N GLU A 44 -9.13 -7.39 -11.04
CA GLU A 44 -7.73 -7.77 -10.95
C GLU A 44 -6.92 -7.13 -12.07
N GLY A 45 -5.65 -6.84 -11.82
CA GLY A 45 -4.76 -6.26 -12.83
C GLY A 45 -3.34 -6.14 -12.32
N LYS A 46 -2.44 -5.72 -13.21
CA LYS A 46 -1.05 -5.43 -12.88
C LYS A 46 -0.85 -3.92 -12.89
N LEU A 47 -0.36 -3.39 -11.78
CA LEU A 47 -0.02 -1.98 -11.64
C LEU A 47 1.44 -1.83 -11.26
N MET A 48 2.04 -0.73 -11.66
CA MET A 48 3.35 -0.33 -11.17
C MET A 48 3.19 0.27 -9.76
N LYS A 49 3.91 -0.25 -8.79
CA LYS A 49 3.93 0.27 -7.42
C LYS A 49 5.28 0.89 -7.10
N ARG A 50 5.30 2.11 -6.58
CA ARG A 50 6.54 2.78 -6.17
C ARG A 50 7.12 2.09 -4.94
N GLY A 51 8.30 1.50 -5.10
CA GLY A 51 9.14 0.99 -4.01
C GLY A 51 10.08 2.09 -3.47
N ARG A 52 10.96 1.73 -2.54
CA ARG A 52 11.97 2.65 -2.01
C ARG A 52 12.95 3.13 -3.09
N LYS A 53 13.39 2.22 -3.95
CA LYS A 53 14.42 2.49 -4.97
C LYS A 53 13.81 2.69 -6.34
N LYS A 54 12.87 1.84 -6.76
CA LYS A 54 12.32 1.81 -8.12
C LYS A 54 10.84 1.48 -8.16
N TRP A 55 10.22 1.71 -9.30
CA TRP A 55 8.89 1.17 -9.61
C TRP A 55 8.97 -0.34 -9.81
N GLN A 56 7.95 -1.03 -9.35
CA GLN A 56 7.87 -2.48 -9.44
C GLN A 56 6.47 -2.91 -9.85
N GLN A 57 6.38 -3.82 -10.80
CA GLN A 57 5.11 -4.41 -11.17
C GLN A 57 4.59 -5.29 -10.03
N ARG A 58 3.31 -5.12 -9.68
CA ARG A 58 2.59 -5.91 -8.69
C ARG A 58 1.26 -6.34 -9.26
N ALA A 59 0.81 -7.54 -8.91
CA ALA A 59 -0.57 -7.93 -9.14
C ALA A 59 -1.45 -7.32 -8.05
N PHE A 60 -2.55 -6.72 -8.47
CA PHE A 60 -3.55 -6.12 -7.60
C PHE A 60 -4.89 -6.83 -7.78
N PHE A 61 -5.59 -7.03 -6.68
CA PHE A 61 -6.91 -7.65 -6.62
C PHE A 61 -7.81 -6.78 -5.75
N LEU A 62 -8.93 -6.33 -6.30
CA LEU A 62 -9.93 -5.57 -5.58
C LEU A 62 -11.10 -6.50 -5.24
N PHE A 63 -11.45 -6.54 -3.98
CA PHE A 63 -12.65 -7.19 -3.47
C PHE A 63 -13.63 -6.13 -2.97
N ASN A 64 -14.82 -6.53 -2.63
CA ASN A 64 -15.83 -5.63 -2.08
C ASN A 64 -15.49 -5.09 -0.68
N ASP A 65 -14.55 -5.71 0.05
CA ASP A 65 -14.14 -5.36 1.42
C ASP A 65 -12.65 -5.05 1.59
N ILE A 66 -11.81 -5.57 0.70
CA ILE A 66 -10.34 -5.40 0.77
C ILE A 66 -9.75 -5.09 -0.61
N ILE A 67 -8.57 -4.47 -0.61
CA ILE A 67 -7.65 -4.50 -1.73
C ILE A 67 -6.41 -5.30 -1.34
N MET A 68 -5.94 -6.14 -2.26
CA MET A 68 -4.74 -6.96 -2.06
C MET A 68 -3.75 -6.72 -3.19
N TYR A 69 -2.46 -6.67 -2.86
CA TYR A 69 -1.41 -6.70 -3.86
C TYR A 69 -0.29 -7.68 -3.49
N CYS A 70 0.43 -8.16 -4.51
CA CYS A 70 1.46 -9.17 -4.33
C CYS A 70 2.53 -9.11 -5.42
N GLY A 71 3.67 -9.74 -5.17
CA GLY A 71 4.69 -9.99 -6.19
C GLY A 71 4.29 -11.17 -7.07
N VAL A 72 4.62 -11.08 -8.36
CA VAL A 72 4.43 -12.16 -9.34
C VAL A 72 5.72 -12.96 -9.44
N ILE A 73 5.64 -14.30 -9.39
CA ILE A 73 6.76 -15.18 -9.67
C ILE A 73 6.65 -15.58 -11.16
N MET A 74 7.62 -15.18 -11.96
CA MET A 74 7.68 -15.55 -13.39
C MET A 74 7.71 -17.08 -13.54
N ASN A 75 7.11 -17.57 -14.62
CA ASN A 75 7.02 -18.95 -15.06
C ASN A 75 6.05 -19.90 -14.34
N LYS A 76 5.47 -19.54 -13.18
CA LYS A 76 4.59 -20.49 -12.46
C LYS A 76 3.18 -19.97 -12.17
N ARG A 77 2.80 -18.78 -12.61
CA ARG A 77 1.52 -18.12 -12.25
C ARG A 77 1.28 -18.11 -10.73
N LEU A 78 2.37 -18.06 -9.96
CA LEU A 78 2.35 -18.05 -8.52
C LEU A 78 2.59 -16.62 -8.02
N TYR A 79 2.03 -16.34 -6.87
CA TYR A 79 2.16 -15.04 -6.20
C TYR A 79 2.95 -15.18 -4.90
N LYS A 80 3.65 -14.12 -4.52
CA LYS A 80 4.40 -14.06 -3.26
C LYS A 80 4.16 -12.75 -2.52
N LYS A 81 4.43 -12.74 -1.21
CA LYS A 81 4.36 -11.54 -0.36
C LYS A 81 3.01 -10.83 -0.45
N GLN A 82 1.95 -11.57 -0.17
CA GLN A 82 0.57 -11.06 -0.11
C GLN A 82 0.45 -9.92 0.90
N LYS A 83 -0.10 -8.78 0.48
CA LYS A 83 -0.40 -7.63 1.33
C LYS A 83 -1.87 -7.27 1.16
N VAL A 84 -2.61 -7.35 2.24
CA VAL A 84 -4.04 -7.08 2.30
C VAL A 84 -4.27 -5.77 3.05
N ILE A 85 -5.19 -4.96 2.56
CA ILE A 85 -5.60 -3.68 3.15
C ILE A 85 -7.11 -3.62 3.13
N ALA A 86 -7.74 -3.34 4.27
CA ALA A 86 -9.18 -3.13 4.35
C ALA A 86 -9.58 -1.87 3.58
N LEU A 87 -10.68 -1.89 2.86
CA LEU A 87 -11.12 -0.74 2.06
C LEU A 87 -11.53 0.46 2.91
N GLU A 88 -12.01 0.23 4.12
CA GLU A 88 -12.32 1.27 5.11
C GLU A 88 -11.09 2.09 5.51
N ASP A 89 -9.90 1.47 5.47
CA ASP A 89 -8.62 2.07 5.81
C ASP A 89 -7.91 2.77 4.65
N ILE A 90 -8.55 2.88 3.49
CA ILE A 90 -7.92 3.45 2.29
C ILE A 90 -8.51 4.82 1.97
N LYS A 91 -7.63 5.75 1.58
CA LYS A 91 -7.99 6.97 0.85
C LYS A 91 -7.25 7.03 -0.46
N VAL A 92 -7.98 7.16 -1.55
CA VAL A 92 -7.41 7.31 -2.90
C VAL A 92 -7.28 8.78 -3.23
N LYS A 93 -6.05 9.22 -3.60
CA LYS A 93 -5.77 10.56 -4.07
C LYS A 93 -5.33 10.52 -5.52
N ASP A 94 -6.03 11.24 -6.37
CA ASP A 94 -5.60 11.47 -7.74
C ASP A 94 -4.33 12.32 -7.77
N MET A 95 -3.47 12.05 -8.74
CA MET A 95 -2.23 12.78 -8.93
C MET A 95 -2.17 13.24 -10.38
N GLU A 96 -1.75 14.48 -10.57
CA GLU A 96 -1.48 15.02 -11.90
C GLU A 96 -0.30 14.28 -12.54
N ASP A 97 -0.37 14.13 -13.85
CA ASP A 97 0.71 13.55 -14.64
C ASP A 97 1.89 14.52 -14.69
N SER A 98 3.10 14.00 -14.57
CA SER A 98 4.35 14.74 -14.75
C SER A 98 5.13 14.20 -15.94
N GLU A 99 6.22 14.87 -16.32
CA GLU A 99 7.09 14.41 -17.41
C GLU A 99 7.62 12.99 -17.17
N ASP A 100 7.98 12.67 -15.92
CA ASP A 100 8.59 11.39 -15.54
C ASP A 100 7.58 10.31 -15.15
N THR A 101 6.34 10.68 -14.80
CA THR A 101 5.36 9.73 -14.27
C THR A 101 3.95 10.05 -14.74
N LYS A 102 3.35 9.11 -15.46
CA LYS A 102 2.00 9.23 -15.99
C LYS A 102 1.04 8.25 -15.33
N HIS A 103 -0.23 8.59 -15.38
CA HIS A 103 -1.35 7.74 -14.93
C HIS A 103 -1.20 7.24 -13.49
N GLN A 104 -0.61 8.09 -12.61
CA GLN A 104 -0.35 7.74 -11.22
C GLN A 104 -1.42 8.27 -10.27
N TRP A 105 -1.59 7.56 -9.16
CA TRP A 105 -2.38 8.01 -8.00
C TRP A 105 -1.76 7.49 -6.72
N MET A 106 -2.20 7.99 -5.59
CA MET A 106 -1.72 7.56 -4.29
C MET A 106 -2.80 6.76 -3.55
N ILE A 107 -2.41 5.62 -3.01
CA ILE A 107 -3.18 4.85 -2.04
C ILE A 107 -2.65 5.20 -0.65
N CYS A 108 -3.46 5.96 0.11
CA CYS A 108 -3.16 6.31 1.50
C CYS A 108 -3.72 5.23 2.41
N THR A 109 -2.91 4.74 3.33
CA THR A 109 -3.32 3.78 4.37
C THR A 109 -2.78 4.22 5.73
N PRO A 110 -3.32 3.76 6.86
CA PRO A 110 -2.81 4.12 8.17
C PRO A 110 -1.33 3.77 8.36
N ARG A 111 -0.88 2.63 7.81
CA ARG A 111 0.48 2.13 8.01
C ARG A 111 1.49 2.66 7.01
N LYS A 112 1.12 2.77 5.73
CA LYS A 112 2.07 3.15 4.67
C LYS A 112 1.34 3.62 3.42
N SER A 113 1.37 4.89 3.13
CA SER A 113 0.89 5.42 1.84
C SER A 113 1.92 5.20 0.72
N PHE A 114 1.45 4.92 -0.49
CA PHE A 114 2.31 4.62 -1.62
C PHE A 114 1.68 5.00 -2.96
N PHE A 115 2.53 5.26 -3.96
CA PHE A 115 2.11 5.56 -5.32
C PHE A 115 1.94 4.28 -6.13
N VAL A 116 0.95 4.31 -6.99
CA VAL A 116 0.71 3.32 -8.05
C VAL A 116 0.50 4.02 -9.39
N SER A 117 0.78 3.32 -10.48
CA SER A 117 0.59 3.84 -11.83
C SER A 117 -0.01 2.73 -12.71
N ALA A 118 -0.95 3.12 -13.55
CA ALA A 118 -1.58 2.26 -14.55
C ALA A 118 -0.90 2.42 -15.91
N SER A 119 -1.28 1.60 -16.88
CA SER A 119 -0.77 1.66 -18.25
C SER A 119 -1.34 2.83 -19.05
N CYS A 120 -2.56 3.23 -18.72
CA CYS A 120 -3.27 4.34 -19.37
C CYS A 120 -4.21 5.04 -18.38
N ASN A 121 -4.74 6.19 -18.78
CA ASN A 121 -5.63 6.98 -17.95
C ASN A 121 -6.97 6.27 -17.68
N GLU A 122 -7.49 5.56 -18.65
CA GLU A 122 -8.74 4.80 -18.55
C GLU A 122 -8.63 3.72 -17.46
N GLU A 123 -7.51 3.01 -17.43
CA GLU A 123 -7.22 2.02 -16.38
C GLU A 123 -7.08 2.69 -15.01
N LYS A 124 -6.36 3.81 -14.91
CA LYS A 124 -6.26 4.62 -13.68
C LYS A 124 -7.64 4.99 -13.15
N GLN A 125 -8.48 5.59 -13.99
CA GLN A 125 -9.83 6.03 -13.61
C GLN A 125 -10.71 4.84 -13.20
N ALA A 126 -10.65 3.72 -13.95
CA ALA A 126 -11.41 2.51 -13.62
C ALA A 126 -11.02 1.96 -12.23
N TRP A 127 -9.73 1.90 -11.90
CA TRP A 127 -9.28 1.48 -10.57
C TRP A 127 -9.79 2.40 -9.48
N MET A 128 -9.58 3.71 -9.62
CA MET A 128 -9.99 4.70 -8.62
C MET A 128 -11.50 4.70 -8.39
N GLU A 129 -12.29 4.64 -9.46
CA GLU A 129 -13.76 4.62 -9.40
C GLU A 129 -14.27 3.35 -8.73
N ASN A 130 -13.74 2.18 -9.11
CA ASN A 130 -14.18 0.91 -8.52
C ASN A 130 -13.79 0.79 -7.05
N ILE A 131 -12.61 1.28 -6.63
CA ILE A 131 -12.24 1.35 -5.21
C ILE A 131 -13.27 2.23 -4.46
N ARG A 132 -13.59 3.42 -4.96
CA ARG A 132 -14.58 4.32 -4.34
C ARG A 132 -15.97 3.70 -4.28
N LYS A 133 -16.42 3.03 -5.34
CA LYS A 133 -17.73 2.32 -5.37
C LYS A 133 -17.80 1.24 -4.30
N CYS A 134 -16.74 0.41 -4.17
CA CYS A 134 -16.68 -0.62 -3.13
C CYS A 134 -16.70 0.00 -1.73
N GLN A 135 -15.94 1.09 -1.51
CA GLN A 135 -15.94 1.81 -0.23
C GLN A 135 -17.32 2.38 0.11
N CYS A 136 -17.97 3.05 -0.83
CA CYS A 136 -19.34 3.58 -0.62
C CYS A 136 -20.32 2.48 -0.25
N SER A 137 -20.29 1.35 -0.94
CA SER A 137 -21.18 0.21 -0.65
C SER A 137 -20.91 -0.40 0.73
N LEU A 138 -19.63 -0.52 1.10
CA LEU A 138 -19.20 -1.03 2.39
C LEU A 138 -19.68 -0.13 3.55
N LEU A 139 -19.51 1.18 3.41
CA LEU A 139 -19.87 2.16 4.44
C LEU A 139 -21.38 2.35 4.59
N GLN A 140 -22.12 2.22 3.51
CA GLN A 140 -23.60 2.30 3.55
C GLN A 140 -24.25 1.07 4.18
N GLY A 141 -23.63 -0.11 4.03
CA GLY A 141 -24.14 -1.39 4.56
C GLY A 141 -23.74 -1.73 5.99
N SER A 142 -22.93 -0.89 6.64
CA SER A 142 -22.36 -1.18 7.96
C SER A 142 -22.17 0.07 8.79
N ASN A 143 -22.08 -0.09 10.13
CA ASN A 143 -21.67 0.98 11.06
C ASN A 143 -20.15 1.26 11.03
N ILE A 144 -19.46 0.88 9.97
CA ILE A 144 -18.02 1.07 9.82
C ILE A 144 -17.74 2.54 9.55
N LYS A 145 -16.83 3.14 10.32
CA LYS A 145 -16.36 4.50 10.09
C LYS A 145 -15.14 4.49 9.18
N PRO A 146 -15.06 5.41 8.20
CA PRO A 146 -13.86 5.55 7.38
C PRO A 146 -12.63 5.84 8.25
N GLY A 147 -11.49 5.27 7.90
CA GLY A 147 -10.21 5.60 8.53
C GLY A 147 -9.91 7.10 8.42
N SER A 148 -9.49 7.72 9.51
CA SER A 148 -9.19 9.16 9.60
C SER A 148 -7.69 9.47 9.61
N SER A 149 -6.85 8.53 10.06
CA SER A 149 -5.41 8.69 10.19
C SER A 149 -4.66 7.93 9.11
N PHE A 150 -3.88 8.65 8.30
CA PHE A 150 -3.12 8.06 7.20
C PHE A 150 -1.63 8.35 7.35
N ALA A 151 -0.78 7.35 7.13
CA ALA A 151 0.66 7.52 7.12
C ALA A 151 1.09 8.41 5.94
N ILE A 152 2.08 9.26 6.18
CA ILE A 152 2.69 10.07 5.14
C ILE A 152 3.48 9.17 4.17
N SER A 153 3.37 9.46 2.88
CA SER A 153 4.18 8.77 1.87
C SER A 153 5.65 9.14 2.04
N TRP A 154 6.53 8.14 2.01
CA TRP A 154 7.97 8.38 2.15
C TRP A 154 8.54 8.97 0.87
N ILE A 155 9.41 9.96 1.04
CA ILE A 155 10.22 10.48 -0.06
C ILE A 155 11.15 9.36 -0.54
N PRO A 156 11.19 9.05 -1.85
CA PRO A 156 12.04 7.98 -2.36
C PRO A 156 13.53 8.20 -2.07
N ASP A 157 14.27 7.13 -1.81
CA ASP A 157 15.71 7.19 -1.53
C ASP A 157 16.52 7.93 -2.61
N GLN A 158 16.06 7.87 -3.85
CA GLN A 158 16.71 8.51 -5.02
C GLN A 158 16.44 10.00 -5.12
N ALA A 159 15.42 10.51 -4.43
CA ALA A 159 15.06 11.93 -4.49
C ALA A 159 16.10 12.85 -3.85
N THR A 160 17.03 12.30 -3.05
CA THR A 160 18.10 13.08 -2.42
C THR A 160 19.37 12.27 -2.20
N THR A 161 20.49 12.95 -2.37
CA THR A 161 21.83 12.40 -2.07
C THR A 161 22.34 12.84 -0.69
N ILE A 162 21.60 13.73 -0.01
CA ILE A 162 21.96 14.32 1.27
C ILE A 162 20.85 14.13 2.30
N CYS A 163 21.19 14.15 3.57
CA CYS A 163 20.21 14.14 4.66
C CYS A 163 19.35 15.40 4.63
N MET A 164 18.02 15.27 4.59
CA MET A 164 17.07 16.40 4.53
C MET A 164 16.97 17.19 5.84
N ARG A 165 17.80 16.90 6.84
CA ARG A 165 17.87 17.63 8.12
C ARG A 165 19.21 18.31 8.37
N CYS A 166 20.32 17.62 8.11
CA CYS A 166 21.67 18.16 8.36
C CYS A 166 22.50 18.36 7.09
N TRP A 167 21.96 18.09 5.90
CA TRP A 167 22.58 18.29 4.59
C TRP A 167 23.83 17.43 4.33
N VAL A 168 24.25 16.61 5.29
CA VAL A 168 25.40 15.70 5.14
C VAL A 168 25.08 14.64 4.08
N LYS A 169 26.04 14.36 3.20
CA LYS A 169 25.92 13.40 2.10
C LYS A 169 25.76 11.97 2.64
N PHE A 170 24.90 11.20 2.00
CA PHE A 170 24.78 9.77 2.26
C PHE A 170 25.93 8.99 1.65
N THR A 171 26.43 8.00 2.38
CA THR A 171 27.52 7.11 1.99
C THR A 171 27.19 5.65 2.36
N ALA A 172 28.12 4.72 2.13
CA ALA A 172 27.97 3.33 2.55
C ALA A 172 27.82 3.19 4.08
N THR A 173 28.48 4.07 4.84
CA THR A 173 28.43 4.12 6.32
C THR A 173 27.34 5.04 6.84
N ASN A 174 27.11 6.20 6.22
CA ASN A 174 26.04 7.13 6.56
C ASN A 174 24.78 6.81 5.74
N ARG A 175 24.03 5.80 6.19
CA ARG A 175 22.90 5.22 5.46
C ARG A 175 21.63 6.08 5.51
N ARG A 176 20.77 5.92 4.51
CA ARG A 176 19.45 6.54 4.44
C ARG A 176 18.45 5.84 5.37
N HIS A 177 17.70 6.64 6.09
CA HIS A 177 16.55 6.22 6.89
C HIS A 177 15.36 7.13 6.57
N HIS A 178 14.14 6.71 6.92
CA HIS A 178 12.95 7.53 6.79
C HIS A 178 12.34 7.85 8.16
N CYS A 179 12.02 9.12 8.37
CA CYS A 179 11.15 9.52 9.47
C CYS A 179 9.73 9.03 9.19
N ARG A 180 9.13 8.33 10.13
CA ARG A 180 7.76 7.80 9.98
C ARG A 180 6.70 8.90 10.12
N LYS A 181 7.04 10.01 10.79
CA LYS A 181 6.12 11.13 11.03
C LYS A 181 6.05 12.12 9.85
N CYS A 182 7.18 12.46 9.20
CA CYS A 182 7.21 13.41 8.08
C CYS A 182 7.64 12.82 6.72
N GLY A 183 8.04 11.57 6.65
CA GLY A 183 8.44 10.91 5.40
C GLY A 183 9.83 11.28 4.87
N PHE A 184 10.57 12.17 5.52
CA PHE A 184 11.88 12.66 5.05
C PHE A 184 12.96 11.59 5.08
N VAL A 185 13.87 11.66 4.10
CA VAL A 185 15.09 10.85 4.05
C VAL A 185 16.15 11.50 4.93
N VAL A 186 16.54 10.82 5.99
CA VAL A 186 17.41 11.36 7.05
C VAL A 186 18.53 10.38 7.41
N CYS A 187 19.65 10.90 7.92
CA CYS A 187 20.73 10.08 8.44
C CYS A 187 20.41 9.55 9.85
N ASN A 188 21.19 8.59 10.33
CA ASN A 188 21.01 8.02 11.66
C ASN A 188 21.11 9.07 12.77
N GLN A 189 22.06 10.02 12.66
CA GLN A 189 22.26 11.05 13.68
C GLN A 189 21.06 12.00 13.81
N CYS A 190 20.35 12.26 12.72
CA CYS A 190 19.15 13.11 12.72
C CYS A 190 17.84 12.36 13.02
N SER A 191 17.92 11.05 13.30
CA SER A 191 16.72 10.21 13.49
C SER A 191 16.98 9.04 14.44
N LYS A 192 17.66 9.30 15.57
CA LYS A 192 17.88 8.30 16.62
C LYS A 192 16.60 8.01 17.39
N GLU A 193 15.74 9.01 17.54
CA GLU A 193 14.54 8.96 18.34
C GLU A 193 13.49 7.99 17.78
N ARG A 194 12.69 7.47 18.69
CA ARG A 194 11.59 6.55 18.42
C ARG A 194 10.33 7.10 19.09
N GLU A 195 9.18 6.84 18.46
CA GLU A 195 7.87 7.23 18.98
C GLU A 195 6.85 6.14 18.65
N LEU A 196 5.93 5.90 19.56
CA LEU A 196 4.78 5.04 19.30
C LEU A 196 3.78 5.82 18.45
N ILE A 197 3.63 5.43 17.20
CA ILE A 197 2.63 6.00 16.28
C ILE A 197 1.60 4.89 16.02
N GLU A 198 0.51 4.91 16.77
CA GLU A 198 -0.48 3.83 16.84
C GLU A 198 -1.01 3.38 15.48
N ASN A 199 -1.32 4.32 14.58
CA ASN A 199 -1.79 4.00 13.25
C ASN A 199 -0.74 3.34 12.34
N ILE A 200 0.57 3.50 12.64
CA ILE A 200 1.67 2.86 11.89
C ILE A 200 2.00 1.51 12.50
N HIS A 201 2.18 1.48 13.83
CA HIS A 201 2.43 0.24 14.56
C HIS A 201 1.89 0.33 16.00
N PRO A 202 0.94 -0.51 16.39
CA PRO A 202 0.23 -0.35 17.67
C PRO A 202 1.09 -0.60 18.91
N THR A 203 2.19 -1.37 18.80
CA THR A 203 2.99 -1.80 19.95
C THR A 203 4.48 -1.54 19.82
N LYS A 204 4.94 -1.06 18.65
CA LYS A 204 6.37 -0.85 18.40
C LYS A 204 6.64 0.61 18.07
N GLU A 205 7.56 1.22 18.79
CA GLU A 205 8.07 2.54 18.48
C GLU A 205 8.76 2.57 17.11
N VAL A 206 8.49 3.58 16.34
CA VAL A 206 9.01 3.78 15.00
C VAL A 206 9.94 4.98 14.92
N ARG A 207 10.89 4.94 13.99
CA ARG A 207 11.90 5.97 13.80
C ARG A 207 11.28 7.32 13.42
N ILE A 208 11.63 8.38 14.17
CA ILE A 208 11.30 9.77 13.86
C ILE A 208 12.56 10.64 13.75
N CYS A 209 12.46 11.81 13.13
CA CYS A 209 13.58 12.75 13.07
C CYS A 209 13.52 13.75 14.22
N LYS A 210 14.66 14.37 14.57
CA LYS A 210 14.78 15.38 15.63
C LYS A 210 13.69 16.46 15.59
N VAL A 211 13.46 17.07 14.43
CA VAL A 211 12.44 18.12 14.27
C VAL A 211 11.02 17.63 14.56
N CYS A 212 10.73 16.35 14.28
CA CYS A 212 9.43 15.78 14.62
C CYS A 212 9.32 15.41 16.10
N ASN A 213 10.43 15.11 16.75
CA ASN A 213 10.51 14.89 18.19
C ASN A 213 10.31 16.21 18.96
N GLU A 214 11.07 17.25 18.62
CA GLU A 214 10.99 18.57 19.24
C GLU A 214 9.58 19.20 19.19
N LYS A 215 8.81 18.94 18.14
CA LYS A 215 7.40 19.38 18.05
C LYS A 215 6.44 18.68 19.01
N VAL A 216 6.84 17.57 19.60
CA VAL A 216 6.06 16.87 20.64
C VAL A 216 6.28 17.54 21.97
N ASP A 217 7.52 17.95 22.28
CA ASP A 217 7.87 18.60 23.54
C ASP A 217 7.14 19.94 23.71
N ASP A 218 6.92 20.69 22.60
CA ASP A 218 6.14 21.93 22.60
C ASP A 218 4.62 21.73 22.81
N ALA A 219 4.12 20.52 22.49
CA ALA A 219 2.69 20.19 22.68
C ALA A 219 2.42 19.53 24.03
N GLU A 220 3.42 18.87 24.62
CA GLU A 220 3.31 18.16 25.92
C GLU A 220 3.74 19.00 27.14
N ASN A 221 4.39 20.13 26.94
CA ASN A 221 4.82 21.04 28.02
C ASN A 221 3.64 21.71 28.78
N ASN A 222 2.41 21.25 28.54
CA ASN A 222 1.22 21.58 29.33
C ASN A 222 0.70 20.43 30.21
N GLN A 223 1.41 19.29 30.32
CA GLN A 223 1.14 18.25 31.33
C GLN A 223 2.41 17.48 31.69
N GLU A 224 2.80 17.59 32.94
CA GLU A 224 3.86 17.00 33.75
C GLU A 224 4.51 15.67 33.36
N SER A 225 5.84 15.73 33.46
CA SER A 225 6.89 14.83 34.01
C SER A 225 6.57 13.37 34.35
N ASN A 226 7.37 12.50 33.78
CA ASN A 226 8.16 11.43 34.44
C ASN A 226 8.02 10.05 33.84
N ARG A 227 9.10 9.50 33.27
CA ARG A 227 9.79 8.26 33.66
C ARG A 227 10.58 7.57 32.54
N HIS A 228 11.84 7.37 32.86
CA HIS A 228 12.75 6.24 32.66
C HIS A 228 13.10 5.71 31.26
N ARG A 229 14.41 5.84 30.99
CA ARG A 229 15.19 5.15 29.95
C ARG A 229 15.18 3.64 30.16
N GLY A 230 14.96 2.92 29.09
CA GLY A 230 15.24 1.51 28.94
C GLY A 230 15.98 1.30 27.63
N ASP A 231 17.28 0.94 27.72
CA ASP A 231 18.12 0.55 26.60
C ASP A 231 17.72 -0.85 26.15
N SER A 232 17.41 -1.04 24.87
CA SER A 232 17.22 -2.37 24.32
C SER A 232 17.54 -2.37 22.82
N SER A 233 18.74 -2.83 22.54
CA SER A 233 19.22 -3.22 21.23
C SER A 233 18.38 -4.37 20.69
N GLY A 234 17.54 -4.10 19.71
CA GLY A 234 16.67 -5.04 19.00
C GLY A 234 17.05 -5.16 17.54
N MET A 235 17.45 -6.35 17.15
CA MET A 235 17.91 -6.80 15.84
C MET A 235 16.92 -6.48 14.71
N HIS A 236 17.48 -6.09 13.60
CA HIS A 236 16.87 -5.77 12.31
C HIS A 236 16.31 -7.00 11.63
N SER A 237 15.04 -6.99 11.31
CA SER A 237 14.50 -7.72 10.16
C SER A 237 14.05 -6.69 9.11
N SER A 238 14.91 -6.47 8.13
CA SER A 238 14.59 -5.74 6.91
C SER A 238 13.85 -6.68 5.97
N GLU A 239 12.53 -6.67 6.00
CA GLU A 239 11.69 -7.34 5.02
C GLU A 239 11.28 -6.35 3.93
N ASP A 240 12.16 -6.08 2.99
CA ASP A 240 11.88 -5.62 1.63
C ASP A 240 13.01 -6.12 0.73
N ASP A 241 12.99 -7.44 0.47
CA ASP A 241 13.84 -8.08 -0.54
C ASP A 241 13.20 -7.89 -1.91
N ASP A 242 13.75 -6.95 -2.67
CA ASP A 242 13.33 -6.58 -4.02
C ASP A 242 14.22 -7.29 -5.05
N GLY A 243 13.96 -8.58 -5.31
CA GLY A 243 14.58 -9.30 -6.42
C GLY A 243 14.13 -8.74 -7.79
N GLU A 244 15.10 -8.57 -8.69
CA GLU A 244 14.89 -8.07 -10.06
C GLU A 244 14.27 -9.12 -10.97
N GLU A 245 13.21 -8.76 -11.74
CA GLU A 245 12.71 -9.51 -12.89
C GLU A 245 12.01 -8.61 -13.90
N GLU A 246 12.23 -8.86 -15.20
CA GLU A 246 11.74 -8.09 -16.35
C GLU A 246 10.23 -8.28 -16.66
N PRO A 247 9.59 -7.35 -17.44
CA PRO A 247 8.14 -7.26 -17.57
C PRO A 247 7.55 -8.17 -18.64
N LEU A 248 6.46 -8.87 -18.33
CA LEU A 248 5.59 -9.56 -19.29
C LEU A 248 4.24 -8.84 -19.39
N GLN A 249 3.72 -8.75 -20.64
CA GLN A 249 2.43 -8.16 -21.00
C GLN A 249 1.25 -8.96 -20.45
N VAL A 250 0.33 -8.31 -19.73
CA VAL A 250 -0.97 -8.87 -19.38
C VAL A 250 -2.02 -7.75 -19.28
N SER A 251 -3.15 -7.95 -19.92
CA SER A 251 -4.33 -7.10 -19.89
C SER A 251 -5.03 -7.11 -18.53
N SER A 252 -5.58 -5.99 -18.12
CA SER A 252 -6.46 -5.87 -16.95
C SER A 252 -7.88 -6.36 -17.29
N ASN A 253 -8.50 -7.18 -16.40
CA ASN A 253 -9.85 -7.69 -16.57
C ASN A 253 -10.89 -6.81 -15.87
N TRP A 254 -11.03 -5.56 -16.33
CA TRP A 254 -12.11 -4.70 -15.87
C TRP A 254 -13.28 -4.70 -16.87
N PRO A 255 -14.54 -4.77 -16.43
CA PRO A 255 -15.67 -4.47 -17.30
C PRO A 255 -15.58 -3.00 -17.74
N GLY A 256 -15.20 -2.77 -19.01
CA GLY A 256 -15.07 -1.43 -19.57
C GLY A 256 -13.63 -0.95 -19.87
N ALA A 257 -12.59 -1.70 -19.50
CA ALA A 257 -11.22 -1.42 -19.93
C ALA A 257 -11.00 -2.01 -21.34
N ASN A 258 -11.16 -1.21 -22.36
CA ASN A 258 -10.75 -1.57 -23.72
C ASN A 258 -9.21 -1.49 -23.81
N ASN A 259 -8.60 -2.65 -24.03
CA ASN A 259 -7.26 -2.90 -24.58
C ASN A 259 -6.23 -1.76 -24.50
N CYS A 260 -5.64 -1.56 -23.33
CA CYS A 260 -4.37 -0.84 -23.22
C CYS A 260 -3.24 -1.87 -23.21
N THR A 261 -2.52 -1.99 -24.30
CA THR A 261 -1.31 -2.81 -24.41
C THR A 261 -0.10 -2.01 -23.95
N TRP A 262 0.73 -2.62 -23.13
CA TRP A 262 2.04 -2.08 -22.79
C TRP A 262 2.96 -2.14 -24.01
N SER A 263 3.43 -1.02 -24.49
CA SER A 263 4.54 -0.89 -25.44
C SER A 263 5.83 -0.55 -24.70
#